data_88f4aab8b81367076500809415dde113
#
_entry.id   88f4aab8b81367076500809415dde113
#
_cell.length_a   1.000
_cell.length_b   1.000
_cell.length_c   1.000
_cell.angle_alpha   90.00
_cell.angle_beta   90.00
_cell.angle_gamma   90.00
#
_symmetry.space_group_name_H-M   'P 1'
#
loop_
_entity.id
_entity.type
_entity.pdbx_description
1 polymer ?
#
loop_
_entity_poly.entity_id
_entity_poly.type
_entity_poly.pdbx_seq_one_letter_code
_entity_poly.pdbx_strand_id
1 'polypeptide(L)'
;MTVKENLSRILKDTKNYSATLIAVTKYYGVEKMTEAFDAGLRHFAESRALDAIEKIGKIDDTTKSQSVYHFIGHLQTNKVKYVVGNFEYIHSVDSLKLARCVDLEAKKKGIIQKILIQVNNAFEEQKFGITPDELDNLIKEIAKLKSIELKGFMNIAPLGADENELRKLFSEMQKLKERYNLEELSMGMSNDYKIALECGATMIRLGRILFEE
;
A
#
# COMPACT_ATOMS: atom_id res chain seq x y z
N MET A 1 3.84 -2.35 25.00
CA MET A 1 3.91 -3.76 24.57
C MET A 1 5.02 -3.96 23.53
N THR A 2 5.53 -5.18 23.35
CA THR A 2 6.50 -5.49 22.27
C THR A 2 5.78 -5.63 20.93
N VAL A 3 6.51 -5.48 19.81
CA VAL A 3 5.95 -5.71 18.45
C VAL A 3 5.35 -7.11 18.34
N LYS A 4 5.98 -8.12 18.97
CA LYS A 4 5.49 -9.50 18.97
C LYS A 4 4.14 -9.66 19.69
N GLU A 5 3.95 -8.98 20.81
CA GLU A 5 2.68 -9.00 21.56
C GLU A 5 1.57 -8.30 20.77
N ASN A 6 1.86 -7.13 20.21
CA ASN A 6 0.93 -6.38 19.37
C ASN A 6 0.55 -7.19 18.12
N LEU A 7 1.55 -7.79 17.44
CA LEU A 7 1.30 -8.64 16.28
C LEU A 7 0.40 -9.83 16.64
N SER A 8 0.66 -10.49 17.78
CA SER A 8 -0.17 -11.63 18.23
C SER A 8 -1.63 -11.23 18.46
N ARG A 9 -1.88 -10.02 19.00
CA ARG A 9 -3.23 -9.46 19.14
C ARG A 9 -3.87 -9.21 17.77
N ILE A 10 -3.16 -8.57 16.86
CA ILE A 10 -3.65 -8.27 15.51
C ILE A 10 -3.95 -9.56 14.75
N LEU A 11 -3.09 -10.57 14.82
CA LEU A 11 -3.30 -11.84 14.14
C LEU A 11 -4.55 -12.60 14.65
N LYS A 12 -4.96 -12.42 15.92
CA LYS A 12 -6.24 -12.93 16.40
C LYS A 12 -7.42 -12.26 15.73
N ASP A 13 -7.35 -10.95 15.52
CA ASP A 13 -8.41 -10.19 14.86
C ASP A 13 -8.48 -10.51 13.35
N THR A 14 -7.36 -10.82 12.73
CA THR A 14 -7.26 -11.04 11.28
C THR A 14 -7.37 -12.51 10.84
N LYS A 15 -7.41 -13.47 11.79
CA LYS A 15 -7.33 -14.91 11.53
C LYS A 15 -8.37 -15.47 10.55
N ASN A 16 -9.53 -14.82 10.45
CA ASN A 16 -10.63 -15.24 9.57
C ASN A 16 -10.59 -14.58 8.19
N TYR A 17 -9.59 -13.74 7.92
CA TYR A 17 -9.44 -12.98 6.69
C TYR A 17 -8.13 -13.34 6.00
N SER A 18 -8.20 -13.47 4.68
CA SER A 18 -7.02 -13.72 3.85
C SER A 18 -6.41 -12.38 3.42
N ALA A 19 -5.87 -11.64 4.37
CA ALA A 19 -5.30 -10.32 4.12
C ALA A 19 -3.83 -10.23 4.51
N THR A 20 -3.04 -9.59 3.67
CA THR A 20 -1.63 -9.28 3.94
C THR A 20 -1.53 -8.14 4.95
N LEU A 21 -0.83 -8.38 6.07
CA LEU A 21 -0.49 -7.36 7.04
C LEU A 21 0.80 -6.66 6.60
N ILE A 22 0.71 -5.37 6.31
CA ILE A 22 1.84 -4.53 5.92
C ILE A 22 2.24 -3.64 7.10
N ALA A 23 3.46 -3.82 7.61
CA ALA A 23 4.03 -2.98 8.66
C ALA A 23 4.49 -1.63 8.09
N VAL A 24 3.89 -0.54 8.55
CA VAL A 24 4.23 0.82 8.09
C VAL A 24 5.37 1.37 8.94
N THR A 25 6.58 1.37 8.39
CA THR A 25 7.83 1.68 9.10
C THR A 25 8.38 3.09 8.85
N LYS A 26 7.62 3.95 8.18
CA LYS A 26 8.06 5.30 7.73
C LYS A 26 8.56 6.24 8.83
N TYR A 27 8.20 6.01 10.10
CA TYR A 27 8.62 6.81 11.25
C TYR A 27 9.58 6.07 12.18
N TYR A 28 9.95 4.83 11.86
CA TYR A 28 10.76 3.96 12.69
C TYR A 28 12.09 3.63 12.02
N GLY A 29 13.12 3.37 12.82
CA GLY A 29 14.45 2.97 12.36
C GLY A 29 14.52 1.51 11.89
N VAL A 30 15.75 1.11 11.52
CA VAL A 30 16.08 -0.27 11.11
C VAL A 30 15.76 -1.26 12.24
N GLU A 31 16.03 -0.89 13.48
CA GLU A 31 15.83 -1.73 14.67
C GLU A 31 14.38 -2.19 14.81
N LYS A 32 13.42 -1.27 14.62
CA LYS A 32 11.98 -1.59 14.67
C LYS A 32 11.54 -2.44 13.51
N MET A 33 12.14 -2.26 12.34
CA MET A 33 11.87 -3.09 11.17
C MET A 33 12.39 -4.51 11.37
N THR A 34 13.60 -4.67 11.91
CA THR A 34 14.17 -5.96 12.28
C THR A 34 13.34 -6.65 13.37
N GLU A 35 12.94 -5.93 14.43
CA GLU A 35 12.03 -6.47 15.45
C GLU A 35 10.73 -7.02 14.85
N ALA A 36 10.15 -6.31 13.88
CA ALA A 36 8.94 -6.76 13.20
C ALA A 36 9.20 -7.98 12.29
N PHE A 37 10.35 -8.04 11.63
CA PHE A 37 10.77 -9.18 10.83
C PHE A 37 10.98 -10.43 11.71
N ASP A 38 11.64 -10.30 12.84
CA ASP A 38 11.88 -11.38 13.82
C ASP A 38 10.56 -11.87 14.45
N ALA A 39 9.57 -10.97 14.58
CA ALA A 39 8.22 -11.34 14.99
C ALA A 39 7.42 -12.11 13.90
N GLY A 40 7.95 -12.23 12.68
CA GLY A 40 7.37 -13.00 11.58
C GLY A 40 6.78 -12.17 10.44
N LEU A 41 6.83 -10.84 10.52
CA LEU A 41 6.36 -9.98 9.42
C LEU A 41 7.34 -10.01 8.24
N ARG A 42 6.79 -9.90 7.03
CA ARG A 42 7.56 -9.92 5.78
C ARG A 42 7.22 -8.75 4.85
N HIS A 43 6.11 -8.07 5.08
CA HIS A 43 5.65 -6.95 4.26
C HIS A 43 5.84 -5.62 5.00
N PHE A 44 6.60 -4.70 4.40
CA PHE A 44 6.97 -3.41 4.99
C PHE A 44 6.63 -2.26 4.05
N ALA A 45 6.11 -1.16 4.58
CA ALA A 45 5.73 -0.01 3.79
C ALA A 45 6.43 1.27 4.20
N GLU A 46 6.84 2.03 3.18
CA GLU A 46 7.49 3.32 3.31
C GLU A 46 6.78 4.40 2.47
N SER A 47 6.98 5.65 2.85
CA SER A 47 6.34 6.79 2.17
C SER A 47 7.30 7.83 1.61
N ARG A 48 8.58 7.74 1.92
CA ARG A 48 9.63 8.66 1.47
C ARG A 48 10.70 7.89 0.73
N ALA A 49 10.82 8.11 -0.59
CA ALA A 49 11.63 7.27 -1.46
C ALA A 49 13.12 7.21 -1.06
N LEU A 50 13.74 8.36 -0.80
CA LEU A 50 15.17 8.40 -0.49
C LEU A 50 15.48 7.85 0.91
N ASP A 51 14.69 8.24 1.91
CA ASP A 51 14.85 7.75 3.29
C ASP A 51 14.67 6.23 3.35
N ALA A 52 13.71 5.71 2.56
CA ALA A 52 13.46 4.27 2.47
C ALA A 52 14.64 3.50 1.86
N ILE A 53 15.21 4.00 0.75
CA ILE A 53 16.37 3.37 0.12
C ILE A 53 17.57 3.35 1.07
N GLU A 54 17.83 4.45 1.77
CA GLU A 54 18.89 4.52 2.78
C GLU A 54 18.65 3.50 3.92
N LYS A 55 17.41 3.43 4.43
CA LYS A 55 17.02 2.48 5.47
C LYS A 55 17.19 1.04 5.01
N ILE A 56 16.63 0.67 3.85
CA ILE A 56 16.73 -0.67 3.26
C ILE A 56 18.19 -1.06 3.01
N GLY A 57 19.04 -0.09 2.66
CA GLY A 57 20.47 -0.31 2.48
C GLY A 57 21.24 -0.65 3.79
N LYS A 58 20.67 -0.33 4.95
CA LYS A 58 21.25 -0.61 6.27
C LYS A 58 20.76 -1.90 6.92
N ILE A 59 19.77 -2.58 6.30
CA ILE A 59 19.22 -3.84 6.78
C ILE A 59 20.13 -4.98 6.33
N ASP A 60 20.25 -6.02 7.16
CA ASP A 60 21.00 -7.22 6.82
C ASP A 60 20.41 -7.94 5.58
N ASP A 61 21.26 -8.70 4.88
CA ASP A 61 20.90 -9.33 3.61
C ASP A 61 19.77 -10.38 3.75
N THR A 62 19.68 -11.06 4.90
CA THR A 62 18.63 -12.05 5.16
C THR A 62 17.27 -11.36 5.28
N THR A 63 17.17 -10.37 6.15
CA THR A 63 15.94 -9.57 6.32
C THR A 63 15.55 -8.90 5.02
N LYS A 64 16.52 -8.34 4.30
CA LYS A 64 16.30 -7.66 3.03
C LYS A 64 15.74 -8.59 1.94
N SER A 65 16.34 -9.75 1.75
CA SER A 65 15.97 -10.70 0.68
C SER A 65 14.65 -11.42 0.95
N GLN A 66 14.24 -11.55 2.21
CA GLN A 66 13.00 -12.20 2.63
C GLN A 66 11.85 -11.21 2.85
N SER A 67 12.07 -9.91 2.63
CA SER A 67 11.06 -8.87 2.83
C SER A 67 10.47 -8.38 1.51
N VAL A 68 9.19 -8.05 1.54
CA VAL A 68 8.45 -7.41 0.45
C VAL A 68 8.23 -5.95 0.80
N TYR A 69 8.72 -5.06 -0.04
CA TYR A 69 8.62 -3.62 0.20
C TYR A 69 7.48 -3.00 -0.59
N HIS A 70 6.69 -2.14 0.07
CA HIS A 70 5.55 -1.42 -0.49
C HIS A 70 5.79 0.09 -0.40
N PHE A 71 5.63 0.80 -1.49
CA PHE A 71 5.65 2.27 -1.47
C PHE A 71 4.22 2.80 -1.38
N ILE A 72 3.92 3.54 -0.30
CA ILE A 72 2.57 4.02 0.01
C ILE A 72 2.46 5.55 0.10
N GLY A 73 3.57 6.29 -0.11
CA GLY A 73 3.58 7.75 -0.09
C GLY A 73 3.21 8.34 -1.45
N HIS A 74 2.88 9.65 -1.48
CA HIS A 74 2.73 10.35 -2.75
C HIS A 74 4.05 10.31 -3.55
N LEU A 75 3.99 9.81 -4.78
CA LEU A 75 5.16 9.60 -5.63
C LEU A 75 5.27 10.70 -6.68
N GLN A 76 6.22 11.61 -6.48
CA GLN A 76 6.58 12.59 -7.49
C GLN A 76 7.31 11.92 -8.66
N THR A 77 7.07 12.36 -9.90
CA THR A 77 7.65 11.77 -11.11
C THR A 77 9.19 11.77 -11.12
N ASN A 78 9.84 12.78 -10.55
CA ASN A 78 11.29 12.85 -10.41
C ASN A 78 11.88 11.85 -9.41
N LYS A 79 11.06 11.22 -8.58
CA LYS A 79 11.44 10.21 -7.58
C LYS A 79 11.17 8.77 -8.04
N VAL A 80 10.46 8.57 -9.14
CA VAL A 80 10.10 7.26 -9.70
C VAL A 80 11.31 6.33 -9.83
N LYS A 81 12.45 6.82 -10.31
CA LYS A 81 13.69 6.06 -10.47
C LYS A 81 14.24 5.40 -9.20
N TYR A 82 13.89 5.97 -8.02
CA TYR A 82 14.29 5.43 -6.71
C TYR A 82 13.29 4.38 -6.19
N VAL A 83 12.06 4.38 -6.69
CA VAL A 83 10.99 3.50 -6.20
C VAL A 83 10.85 2.25 -7.07
N VAL A 84 10.84 2.41 -8.39
CA VAL A 84 10.71 1.31 -9.35
C VAL A 84 11.87 0.32 -9.18
N GLY A 85 11.54 -0.96 -9.00
CA GLY A 85 12.49 -2.06 -8.80
C GLY A 85 13.11 -2.16 -7.41
N ASN A 86 12.87 -1.19 -6.50
CA ASN A 86 13.24 -1.29 -5.09
C ASN A 86 12.03 -1.62 -4.20
N PHE A 87 10.83 -1.44 -4.72
CA PHE A 87 9.58 -1.80 -4.08
C PHE A 87 8.79 -2.76 -4.98
N GLU A 88 8.25 -3.81 -4.39
CA GLU A 88 7.41 -4.79 -5.13
C GLU A 88 6.10 -4.13 -5.60
N TYR A 89 5.50 -3.29 -4.74
CA TYR A 89 4.25 -2.60 -5.01
C TYR A 89 4.39 -1.08 -4.85
N ILE A 90 3.79 -0.34 -5.78
CA ILE A 90 3.56 1.11 -5.66
C ILE A 90 2.06 1.32 -5.50
N HIS A 91 1.60 1.74 -4.30
CA HIS A 91 0.17 1.86 -3.97
C HIS A 91 -0.45 3.21 -4.35
N SER A 92 0.36 4.18 -4.73
CA SER A 92 -0.01 5.58 -4.83
C SER A 92 -0.02 6.13 -6.26
N VAL A 93 -0.35 5.29 -7.24
CA VAL A 93 -0.50 5.77 -8.62
C VAL A 93 -1.84 6.48 -8.75
N ASP A 94 -1.80 7.80 -8.98
CA ASP A 94 -2.95 8.69 -8.98
C ASP A 94 -3.18 9.41 -10.32
N SER A 95 -2.38 9.11 -11.34
CA SER A 95 -2.49 9.77 -12.64
C SER A 95 -1.83 8.96 -13.76
N LEU A 96 -2.32 9.17 -14.98
CA LEU A 96 -1.71 8.60 -16.18
C LEU A 96 -0.26 9.06 -16.38
N LYS A 97 0.03 10.32 -16.03
CA LYS A 97 1.39 10.87 -16.10
C LYS A 97 2.34 10.06 -15.22
N LEU A 98 1.95 9.76 -13.98
CA LEU A 98 2.76 8.97 -13.06
C LEU A 98 2.88 7.52 -13.55
N ALA A 99 1.78 6.90 -13.99
CA ALA A 99 1.78 5.53 -14.54
C ALA A 99 2.75 5.39 -15.70
N ARG A 100 2.77 6.33 -16.64
CA ARG A 100 3.72 6.36 -17.77
C ARG A 100 5.17 6.52 -17.32
N CYS A 101 5.44 7.34 -16.29
CA CYS A 101 6.79 7.47 -15.73
C CYS A 101 7.26 6.16 -15.08
N VAL A 102 6.37 5.46 -14.36
CA VAL A 102 6.67 4.15 -13.75
C VAL A 102 6.94 3.11 -14.84
N ASP A 103 6.09 3.02 -15.87
CA ASP A 103 6.26 2.09 -17.00
C ASP A 103 7.59 2.30 -17.71
N LEU A 104 7.92 3.56 -18.03
CA LEU A 104 9.18 3.90 -18.70
C LEU A 104 10.40 3.48 -17.86
N GLU A 105 10.38 3.71 -16.56
CA GLU A 105 11.48 3.35 -15.67
C GLU A 105 11.58 1.84 -15.48
N ALA A 106 10.44 1.14 -15.34
CA ALA A 106 10.37 -0.31 -15.26
C ALA A 106 10.92 -0.96 -16.55
N LYS A 107 10.55 -0.43 -17.71
CA LYS A 107 11.09 -0.84 -19.02
C LYS A 107 12.61 -0.71 -19.08
N LYS A 108 13.20 0.41 -18.62
CA LYS A 108 14.64 0.60 -18.58
C LYS A 108 15.35 -0.44 -17.72
N LYS A 109 14.70 -0.88 -16.63
CA LYS A 109 15.22 -1.89 -15.70
C LYS A 109 14.92 -3.33 -16.14
N GLY A 110 14.14 -3.53 -17.20
CA GLY A 110 13.75 -4.86 -17.69
C GLY A 110 12.82 -5.63 -16.76
N ILE A 111 11.98 -4.93 -15.99
CA ILE A 111 11.06 -5.51 -15.01
C ILE A 111 9.60 -5.14 -15.30
N ILE A 112 8.69 -5.86 -14.67
CA ILE A 112 7.26 -5.48 -14.58
C ILE A 112 6.98 -5.01 -13.16
N GLN A 113 6.57 -3.74 -13.01
CA GLN A 113 6.29 -3.13 -11.71
C GLN A 113 4.82 -3.29 -11.35
N LYS A 114 4.55 -3.90 -10.20
CA LYS A 114 3.17 -3.98 -9.65
C LYS A 114 2.73 -2.62 -9.11
N ILE A 115 1.54 -2.20 -9.49
CA ILE A 115 0.95 -0.93 -9.07
C ILE A 115 -0.46 -1.11 -8.54
N LEU A 116 -0.86 -0.23 -7.61
CA LEU A 116 -2.25 0.01 -7.26
C LEU A 116 -2.60 1.46 -7.63
N ILE A 117 -3.82 1.69 -8.07
CA ILE A 117 -4.34 3.04 -8.27
C ILE A 117 -4.86 3.56 -6.93
N GLN A 118 -4.38 4.72 -6.53
CA GLN A 118 -4.91 5.42 -5.36
C GLN A 118 -6.23 6.12 -5.75
N VAL A 119 -7.32 5.74 -5.06
CA VAL A 119 -8.67 6.28 -5.28
C VAL A 119 -9.05 7.21 -4.13
N ASN A 120 -9.51 8.40 -4.46
CA ASN A 120 -10.08 9.37 -3.53
C ASN A 120 -11.62 9.30 -3.61
N ASN A 121 -12.20 8.26 -3.03
CA ASN A 121 -13.65 8.07 -3.01
C ASN A 121 -14.36 8.80 -1.86
N ALA A 122 -13.60 9.48 -1.00
CA ALA A 122 -14.14 10.41 -0.01
C ALA A 122 -14.29 11.85 -0.56
N PHE A 123 -13.79 12.11 -1.76
CA PHE A 123 -13.83 13.43 -2.43
C PHE A 123 -13.19 14.56 -1.61
N GLU A 124 -12.16 14.24 -0.81
CA GLU A 124 -11.41 15.25 -0.04
C GLU A 124 -10.42 15.97 -0.98
N GLU A 125 -10.65 17.25 -1.25
CA GLU A 125 -9.83 18.07 -2.18
C GLU A 125 -8.33 18.11 -1.81
N GLN A 126 -8.01 17.95 -0.53
CA GLN A 126 -6.62 18.00 -0.02
C GLN A 126 -5.90 16.66 -0.11
N LYS A 127 -6.58 15.57 -0.50
CA LYS A 127 -5.99 14.24 -0.61
C LYS A 127 -5.64 13.87 -2.05
N PHE A 128 -4.50 13.20 -2.18
CA PHE A 128 -4.11 12.57 -3.45
C PHE A 128 -5.04 11.41 -3.79
N GLY A 129 -5.11 11.08 -5.05
CA GLY A 129 -5.92 10.00 -5.57
C GLY A 129 -6.83 10.46 -6.70
N ILE A 130 -7.16 9.55 -7.59
CA ILE A 130 -8.10 9.80 -8.69
C ILE A 130 -9.53 9.58 -8.18
N THR A 131 -10.48 10.35 -8.71
CA THR A 131 -11.90 10.13 -8.39
C THR A 131 -12.45 8.88 -9.09
N PRO A 132 -13.48 8.22 -8.54
CA PRO A 132 -14.08 7.04 -9.18
C PRO A 132 -14.52 7.26 -10.63
N ASP A 133 -14.98 8.47 -10.99
CA ASP A 133 -15.47 8.79 -12.32
C ASP A 133 -14.35 8.81 -13.39
N GLU A 134 -13.11 9.03 -12.98
CA GLU A 134 -11.96 9.08 -13.87
C GLU A 134 -11.30 7.71 -14.11
N LEU A 135 -11.69 6.68 -13.32
CA LEU A 135 -11.05 5.35 -13.35
C LEU A 135 -11.15 4.64 -14.70
N ASP A 136 -12.30 4.71 -15.38
CA ASP A 136 -12.49 4.04 -16.68
C ASP A 136 -11.44 4.48 -17.70
N ASN A 137 -11.20 5.78 -17.78
CA ASN A 137 -10.21 6.33 -18.72
C ASN A 137 -8.78 5.97 -18.30
N LEU A 138 -8.46 6.12 -17.01
CA LEU A 138 -7.10 5.80 -16.51
C LEU A 138 -6.76 4.32 -16.71
N ILE A 139 -7.67 3.40 -16.39
CA ILE A 139 -7.44 1.96 -16.53
C ILE A 139 -7.27 1.57 -18.00
N LYS A 140 -8.08 2.11 -18.92
CA LYS A 140 -7.90 1.89 -20.38
C LYS A 140 -6.53 2.33 -20.87
N GLU A 141 -6.03 3.45 -20.38
CA GLU A 141 -4.70 3.92 -20.77
C GLU A 141 -3.57 3.09 -20.11
N ILE A 142 -3.72 2.70 -18.84
CA ILE A 142 -2.77 1.82 -18.13
C ILE A 142 -2.66 0.47 -18.83
N ALA A 143 -3.76 -0.10 -19.33
CA ALA A 143 -3.76 -1.38 -20.04
C ALA A 143 -2.89 -1.39 -21.32
N LYS A 144 -2.53 -0.22 -21.86
CA LYS A 144 -1.61 -0.09 -23.00
C LYS A 144 -0.13 -0.14 -22.59
N LEU A 145 0.18 0.06 -21.32
CA LEU A 145 1.54 0.06 -20.78
C LEU A 145 2.02 -1.40 -20.57
N LYS A 146 3.27 -1.67 -20.86
CA LYS A 146 3.78 -3.04 -20.97
C LYS A 146 4.70 -3.47 -19.84
N SER A 147 5.20 -2.49 -19.06
CA SER A 147 6.17 -2.74 -17.99
C SER A 147 5.58 -2.45 -16.60
N ILE A 148 4.25 -2.30 -16.51
CA ILE A 148 3.52 -2.23 -15.24
C ILE A 148 2.39 -3.25 -15.22
N GLU A 149 2.04 -3.71 -14.03
CA GLU A 149 0.92 -4.61 -13.77
C GLU A 149 -0.03 -3.96 -12.76
N LEU A 150 -1.26 -3.66 -13.18
CA LEU A 150 -2.29 -3.14 -12.30
C LEU A 150 -2.88 -4.28 -11.46
N LYS A 151 -2.55 -4.31 -10.18
CA LYS A 151 -3.02 -5.35 -9.24
C LYS A 151 -4.30 -4.97 -8.52
N GLY A 152 -4.61 -3.68 -8.37
CA GLY A 152 -5.77 -3.28 -7.59
C GLY A 152 -5.85 -1.80 -7.27
N PHE A 153 -6.55 -1.53 -6.16
CA PHE A 153 -6.78 -0.18 -5.67
C PHE A 153 -6.24 0.04 -4.27
N MET A 154 -5.98 1.30 -3.94
CA MET A 154 -5.68 1.75 -2.59
C MET A 154 -6.55 2.96 -2.26
N ASN A 155 -7.06 3.02 -1.02
CA ASN A 155 -7.64 4.25 -0.50
C ASN A 155 -7.10 4.61 0.90
N ILE A 156 -7.36 5.85 1.31
CA ILE A 156 -7.11 6.35 2.67
C ILE A 156 -8.39 7.00 3.14
N ALA A 157 -9.07 6.38 4.09
CA ALA A 157 -10.30 6.91 4.66
C ALA A 157 -10.09 8.26 5.38
N PRO A 158 -11.11 9.11 5.50
CA PRO A 158 -11.04 10.36 6.25
C PRO A 158 -10.68 10.12 7.72
N LEU A 159 -9.88 11.03 8.27
CA LEU A 159 -9.60 11.00 9.70
C LEU A 159 -10.86 11.38 10.48
N GLY A 160 -11.25 10.53 11.44
CA GLY A 160 -12.45 10.74 12.25
C GLY A 160 -13.76 10.31 11.61
N ALA A 161 -13.73 9.67 10.44
CA ALA A 161 -14.91 9.04 9.86
C ALA A 161 -15.54 8.04 10.83
N ASP A 162 -16.87 8.05 10.94
CA ASP A 162 -17.60 7.09 11.75
C ASP A 162 -17.67 5.70 11.08
N GLU A 163 -18.17 4.70 11.81
CA GLU A 163 -18.22 3.32 11.30
C GLU A 163 -19.08 3.20 10.04
N ASN A 164 -20.21 3.91 9.95
CA ASN A 164 -21.10 3.84 8.79
C ASN A 164 -20.44 4.45 7.55
N GLU A 165 -19.75 5.57 7.74
CA GLU A 165 -18.99 6.22 6.67
C GLU A 165 -17.84 5.34 6.19
N LEU A 166 -17.07 4.73 7.11
CA LEU A 166 -16.00 3.79 6.78
C LEU A 166 -16.53 2.58 6.00
N ARG A 167 -17.63 1.97 6.46
CA ARG A 167 -18.27 0.84 5.75
C ARG A 167 -18.73 1.22 4.35
N LYS A 168 -19.31 2.40 4.19
CA LYS A 168 -19.70 2.92 2.88
C LYS A 168 -18.50 3.03 1.95
N LEU A 169 -17.45 3.75 2.38
CA LEU A 169 -16.24 3.98 1.58
C LEU A 169 -15.52 2.67 1.21
N PHE A 170 -15.35 1.76 2.17
CA PHE A 170 -14.67 0.49 1.90
C PHE A 170 -15.51 -0.46 1.03
N SER A 171 -16.83 -0.46 1.18
CA SER A 171 -17.72 -1.25 0.31
C SER A 171 -17.73 -0.71 -1.13
N GLU A 172 -17.61 0.59 -1.33
CA GLU A 172 -17.44 1.20 -2.66
C GLU A 172 -16.13 0.73 -3.30
N MET A 173 -15.04 0.69 -2.55
CA MET A 173 -13.76 0.17 -3.04
C MET A 173 -13.83 -1.30 -3.42
N GLN A 174 -14.55 -2.11 -2.66
CA GLN A 174 -14.78 -3.53 -3.00
C GLN A 174 -15.57 -3.67 -4.31
N LYS A 175 -16.62 -2.89 -4.51
CA LYS A 175 -17.38 -2.87 -5.77
C LYS A 175 -16.51 -2.44 -6.97
N LEU A 176 -15.63 -1.46 -6.78
CA LEU A 176 -14.67 -1.06 -7.82
C LEU A 176 -13.71 -2.20 -8.16
N LYS A 177 -13.13 -2.88 -7.15
CA LYS A 177 -12.27 -4.04 -7.37
C LYS A 177 -12.98 -5.13 -8.19
N GLU A 178 -14.22 -5.46 -7.85
CA GLU A 178 -15.04 -6.45 -8.55
C GLU A 178 -15.36 -6.00 -10.00
N ARG A 179 -15.77 -4.73 -10.18
CA ARG A 179 -16.09 -4.16 -11.50
C ARG A 179 -14.93 -4.27 -12.48
N TYR A 180 -13.70 -4.06 -12.02
CA TYR A 180 -12.51 -4.12 -12.87
C TYR A 180 -11.77 -5.46 -12.81
N ASN A 181 -12.33 -6.45 -12.10
CA ASN A 181 -11.74 -7.78 -11.92
C ASN A 181 -10.28 -7.74 -11.46
N LEU A 182 -10.02 -6.93 -10.43
CA LEU A 182 -8.69 -6.77 -9.84
C LEU A 182 -8.53 -7.62 -8.58
N GLU A 183 -7.28 -7.90 -8.19
CA GLU A 183 -6.96 -8.83 -7.12
C GLU A 183 -6.86 -8.13 -5.76
N GLU A 184 -6.22 -6.95 -5.74
CA GLU A 184 -5.77 -6.32 -4.50
C GLU A 184 -6.61 -5.10 -4.09
N LEU A 185 -6.82 -5.01 -2.78
CA LEU A 185 -7.51 -3.89 -2.16
C LEU A 185 -6.75 -3.46 -0.90
N SER A 186 -5.90 -2.45 -1.06
CA SER A 186 -5.10 -1.89 0.03
C SER A 186 -5.90 -0.81 0.74
N MET A 187 -6.53 -1.16 1.85
CA MET A 187 -7.32 -0.25 2.69
C MET A 187 -7.29 -0.71 4.15
N GLY A 188 -7.59 0.20 5.06
CA GLY A 188 -7.52 -0.07 6.49
C GLY A 188 -6.15 0.23 7.11
N MET A 189 -6.19 1.03 8.17
CA MET A 189 -5.06 1.44 9.00
C MET A 189 -5.35 1.11 10.47
N SER A 190 -4.50 1.56 11.40
CA SER A 190 -4.59 1.23 12.82
C SER A 190 -5.98 1.40 13.44
N ASN A 191 -6.77 2.39 13.00
CA ASN A 191 -8.08 2.71 13.60
C ASN A 191 -9.26 2.03 12.91
N ASP A 192 -9.10 1.57 11.67
CA ASP A 192 -10.22 1.15 10.81
C ASP A 192 -9.99 -0.19 10.07
N TYR A 193 -8.85 -0.88 10.33
CA TYR A 193 -8.50 -2.12 9.64
C TYR A 193 -9.53 -3.24 9.83
N LYS A 194 -10.23 -3.29 10.98
CA LYS A 194 -11.24 -4.33 11.22
C LYS A 194 -12.42 -4.17 10.26
N ILE A 195 -12.92 -2.93 10.14
CA ILE A 195 -14.00 -2.59 9.21
C ILE A 195 -13.54 -2.82 7.75
N ALA A 196 -12.29 -2.44 7.43
CA ALA A 196 -11.73 -2.68 6.11
C ALA A 196 -11.67 -4.18 5.77
N LEU A 197 -11.29 -5.05 6.70
CA LEU A 197 -11.29 -6.50 6.53
C LEU A 197 -12.69 -7.05 6.27
N GLU A 198 -13.67 -6.62 7.04
CA GLU A 198 -15.08 -6.99 6.86
C GLU A 198 -15.63 -6.55 5.49
N CYS A 199 -15.07 -5.47 4.92
CA CYS A 199 -15.40 -4.96 3.59
C CYS A 199 -14.47 -5.49 2.47
N GLY A 200 -13.66 -6.53 2.72
CA GLY A 200 -12.90 -7.24 1.69
C GLY A 200 -11.50 -6.69 1.42
N ALA A 201 -10.86 -5.99 2.37
CA ALA A 201 -9.45 -5.63 2.25
C ALA A 201 -8.57 -6.88 2.07
N THR A 202 -7.67 -6.85 1.09
CA THR A 202 -6.64 -7.88 0.88
C THR A 202 -5.29 -7.47 1.44
N MET A 203 -5.10 -6.17 1.70
CA MET A 203 -3.91 -5.59 2.32
C MET A 203 -4.32 -4.56 3.37
N ILE A 204 -3.85 -4.71 4.61
CA ILE A 204 -4.01 -3.72 5.68
C ILE A 204 -2.67 -3.10 6.05
N ARG A 205 -2.65 -1.78 6.35
CA ARG A 205 -1.42 -1.01 6.59
C ARG A 205 -1.36 -0.54 8.03
N LEU A 206 -0.57 -1.21 8.86
CA LEU A 206 -0.53 -0.99 10.30
C LEU A 206 0.81 -0.37 10.73
N GLY A 207 0.73 0.77 11.40
CA GLY A 207 1.87 1.48 11.97
C GLY A 207 1.76 1.55 13.49
N ARG A 208 1.09 2.57 14.04
CA ARG A 208 1.01 2.85 15.48
C ARG A 208 0.58 1.64 16.31
N ILE A 209 -0.50 0.97 15.95
CA ILE A 209 -1.01 -0.19 16.67
C ILE A 209 0.01 -1.35 16.75
N LEU A 210 0.98 -1.39 15.83
CA LEU A 210 2.02 -2.42 15.80
C LEU A 210 3.25 -2.02 16.62
N PHE A 211 3.62 -0.73 16.61
CA PHE A 211 4.90 -0.26 17.14
C PHE A 211 4.80 0.54 18.45
N GLU A 212 3.64 1.11 18.79
CA GLU A 212 3.49 2.06 19.90
C GLU A 212 2.54 1.59 21.02
N GLU A 213 1.62 0.66 20.76
CA GLU A 213 0.62 0.24 21.75
C GLU A 213 1.05 -0.99 22.61
#